data_284cfa33b82a2a00f7a46d77830412dc
#
_entry.id   284cfa33b82a2a00f7a46d77830412dc
#
_cell.length_a   1.000
_cell.length_b   1.000
_cell.length_c   1.000
_cell.angle_alpha   90.00
_cell.angle_beta   90.00
_cell.angle_gamma   90.00
#
_symmetry.space_group_name_H-M   'P 1'
#
loop_
_entity.id
_entity.type
_entity.pdbx_description
1 polymer ?
#
loop_
_entity_poly.entity_id
_entity_poly.type
_entity_poly.pdbx_seq_one_letter_code
_entity_poly.pdbx_strand_id
1 'polypeptide(L)'
;LGVINDELVFASKSTTEGMHVDLFKNLFQTLPTSLQEEIKELLKRNCCSMMFEVISQEDTHIIKYDQDHLYVLDMIQNTLDVNGKHIDVSFSRERLAELDSILKKYDTQLISIVKTIQQVNTMDELTNIINKELNSHHESEGFVLVDSNGFMTKFKGPYYNTWRYRRNRILRPYQ
;
A
#
# COMPACT_ATOMS: atom_id res chain seq x y z
N LEU A 1 -3.23 9.03 -0.18
CA LEU A 1 -4.32 9.82 0.40
C LEU A 1 -3.78 10.79 1.44
N GLY A 2 -4.11 12.04 1.34
CA GLY A 2 -3.76 13.07 2.32
C GLY A 2 -4.89 14.07 2.50
N VAL A 3 -4.64 15.10 3.33
CA VAL A 3 -5.60 16.19 3.54
C VAL A 3 -4.90 17.53 3.28
N ILE A 4 -5.50 18.37 2.43
CA ILE A 4 -5.05 19.73 2.13
C ILE A 4 -6.25 20.67 2.19
N ASN A 5 -6.15 21.77 2.93
CA ASN A 5 -7.26 22.74 3.09
C ASN A 5 -8.60 22.09 3.48
N ASP A 6 -8.55 21.12 4.37
CA ASP A 6 -9.70 20.37 4.86
C ASP A 6 -10.39 19.47 3.80
N GLU A 7 -9.73 19.18 2.69
CA GLU A 7 -10.21 18.28 1.65
C GLU A 7 -9.31 17.06 1.51
N LEU A 8 -9.92 15.90 1.23
CA LEU A 8 -9.18 14.68 0.89
C LEU A 8 -8.55 14.81 -0.50
N VAL A 9 -7.25 14.59 -0.56
CA VAL A 9 -6.47 14.61 -1.80
C VAL A 9 -6.00 13.19 -2.13
N PHE A 10 -6.40 12.72 -3.30
CA PHE A 10 -6.01 11.44 -3.86
C PHE A 10 -4.85 11.65 -4.83
N ALA A 11 -3.84 10.82 -4.74
CA ALA A 11 -2.68 10.87 -5.62
C ALA A 11 -2.11 9.48 -5.88
N SER A 12 -1.56 9.29 -7.05
CA SER A 12 -0.64 8.19 -7.36
C SER A 12 0.80 8.60 -6.96
N LYS A 13 1.79 7.81 -7.33
CA LYS A 13 3.20 8.13 -7.05
C LYS A 13 3.67 9.48 -7.62
N SER A 14 3.07 9.94 -8.73
CA SER A 14 3.59 11.07 -9.50
C SER A 14 2.53 12.09 -9.95
N THR A 15 1.25 11.83 -9.71
CA THR A 15 0.17 12.71 -10.18
C THR A 15 -1.05 12.63 -9.25
N THR A 16 -1.83 13.70 -9.24
CA THR A 16 -3.14 13.80 -8.60
C THR A 16 -4.30 13.56 -9.58
N GLU A 17 -4.00 13.17 -10.81
CA GLU A 17 -4.99 12.98 -11.87
C GLU A 17 -4.73 11.67 -12.63
N GLY A 18 -5.75 11.19 -13.35
CA GLY A 18 -5.68 10.04 -14.24
C GLY A 18 -6.31 8.77 -13.67
N MET A 19 -6.45 7.76 -14.53
CA MET A 19 -7.22 6.55 -14.29
C MET A 19 -6.99 5.90 -12.91
N HIS A 20 -5.74 5.71 -12.49
CA HIS A 20 -5.46 5.08 -11.19
C HIS A 20 -5.90 5.94 -10.00
N VAL A 21 -5.84 7.28 -10.12
CA VAL A 21 -6.34 8.20 -9.09
C VAL A 21 -7.86 8.16 -9.05
N ASP A 22 -8.51 8.12 -10.22
CA ASP A 22 -9.97 8.04 -10.34
C ASP A 22 -10.49 6.71 -9.78
N LEU A 23 -9.85 5.59 -10.09
CA LEU A 23 -10.17 4.28 -9.49
C LEU A 23 -10.05 4.31 -7.96
N PHE A 24 -8.95 4.85 -7.45
CA PHE A 24 -8.77 4.99 -6.00
C PHE A 24 -9.87 5.83 -5.36
N LYS A 25 -10.14 7.01 -5.93
CA LYS A 25 -11.18 7.92 -5.44
C LYS A 25 -12.55 7.26 -5.46
N ASN A 26 -12.90 6.63 -6.57
CA ASN A 26 -14.19 5.95 -6.73
C ASN A 26 -14.37 4.85 -5.68
N LEU A 27 -13.38 3.96 -5.52
CA LEU A 27 -13.43 2.92 -4.50
C LEU A 27 -13.52 3.48 -3.08
N PHE A 28 -12.72 4.49 -2.75
CA PHE A 28 -12.75 5.11 -1.43
C PHE A 28 -14.12 5.75 -1.13
N GLN A 29 -14.74 6.37 -2.12
CA GLN A 29 -16.06 7.01 -1.98
C GLN A 29 -17.20 6.00 -1.76
N THR A 30 -17.00 4.71 -2.02
CA THR A 30 -18.00 3.68 -1.70
C THR A 30 -17.98 3.27 -0.21
N LEU A 31 -16.94 3.65 0.54
CA LEU A 31 -16.90 3.46 1.99
C LEU A 31 -18.01 4.27 2.68
N PRO A 32 -18.49 3.84 3.87
CA PRO A 32 -19.41 4.63 4.66
C PRO A 32 -18.90 6.07 4.86
N THR A 33 -19.74 7.07 4.69
CA THR A 33 -19.35 8.50 4.82
C THR A 33 -18.73 8.79 6.19
N SER A 34 -19.27 8.18 7.26
CA SER A 34 -18.72 8.32 8.60
C SER A 34 -17.29 7.75 8.72
N LEU A 35 -16.99 6.65 8.02
CA LEU A 35 -15.64 6.10 7.98
C LEU A 35 -14.69 7.03 7.19
N GLN A 36 -15.14 7.58 6.06
CA GLN A 36 -14.35 8.55 5.29
C GLN A 36 -13.98 9.78 6.14
N GLU A 37 -14.93 10.31 6.93
CA GLU A 37 -14.67 11.43 7.83
C GLU A 37 -13.74 11.04 9.00
N GLU A 38 -13.89 9.86 9.62
CA GLU A 38 -12.95 9.40 10.66
C GLU A 38 -11.53 9.25 10.12
N ILE A 39 -11.36 8.72 8.90
CA ILE A 39 -10.05 8.63 8.22
C ILE A 39 -9.49 10.04 7.95
N LYS A 40 -10.30 10.96 7.43
CA LYS A 40 -9.92 12.34 7.18
C LYS A 40 -9.42 13.02 8.47
N GLU A 41 -10.17 12.93 9.55
CA GLU A 41 -9.77 13.50 10.84
C GLU A 41 -8.51 12.84 11.42
N LEU A 42 -8.33 11.52 11.23
CA LEU A 42 -7.11 10.81 11.60
C LEU A 42 -5.89 11.40 10.86
N LEU A 43 -5.99 11.63 9.55
CA LEU A 43 -4.92 12.20 8.73
C LEU A 43 -4.60 13.64 9.13
N LYS A 44 -5.62 14.46 9.39
CA LYS A 44 -5.46 15.87 9.81
C LYS A 44 -4.73 15.99 11.13
N ARG A 45 -5.25 15.36 12.20
CA ARG A 45 -4.67 15.52 13.54
C ARG A 45 -3.25 14.97 13.65
N ASN A 46 -2.89 13.97 12.84
CA ASN A 46 -1.55 13.39 12.82
C ASN A 46 -0.63 14.03 11.77
N CYS A 47 -1.11 15.01 10.99
CA CYS A 47 -0.36 15.61 9.89
C CYS A 47 0.32 14.55 9.00
N CYS A 48 -0.44 13.54 8.57
CA CYS A 48 0.12 12.41 7.82
C CYS A 48 -0.59 12.15 6.50
N SER A 49 0.05 11.38 5.65
CA SER A 49 -0.52 10.79 4.44
C SER A 49 -0.63 9.28 4.61
N MET A 50 -1.66 8.68 4.05
CA MET A 50 -1.90 7.24 4.06
C MET A 50 -1.56 6.66 2.69
N MET A 51 -0.76 5.60 2.67
CA MET A 51 -0.37 4.88 1.45
C MET A 51 -1.27 3.66 1.25
N PHE A 52 -1.68 3.46 0.01
CA PHE A 52 -2.54 2.34 -0.38
C PHE A 52 -1.94 1.53 -1.52
N GLU A 53 -2.21 0.23 -1.51
CA GLU A 53 -2.30 -0.58 -2.72
C GLU A 53 -3.77 -0.67 -3.09
N VAL A 54 -4.09 -0.20 -4.29
CA VAL A 54 -5.46 -0.17 -4.80
C VAL A 54 -5.63 -1.35 -5.73
N ILE A 55 -6.52 -2.27 -5.37
CA ILE A 55 -6.92 -3.39 -6.20
C ILE A 55 -8.27 -3.06 -6.82
N SER A 56 -8.34 -3.06 -8.14
CA SER A 56 -9.58 -2.89 -8.87
C SER A 56 -9.71 -3.92 -9.98
N GLN A 57 -10.92 -4.45 -10.17
CA GLN A 57 -11.24 -5.35 -11.29
C GLN A 57 -11.16 -4.64 -12.65
N GLU A 58 -11.18 -3.31 -12.65
CA GLU A 58 -11.00 -2.49 -13.85
C GLU A 58 -9.53 -2.34 -14.26
N ASP A 59 -8.59 -2.61 -13.34
CA ASP A 59 -7.14 -2.56 -13.62
C ASP A 59 -6.55 -3.97 -13.73
N THR A 60 -5.82 -4.23 -14.79
CA THR A 60 -5.25 -5.55 -15.07
C THR A 60 -3.99 -5.78 -14.25
N HIS A 61 -4.11 -6.50 -13.15
CA HIS A 61 -2.99 -6.97 -12.34
C HIS A 61 -2.38 -8.28 -12.88
N ILE A 62 -1.08 -8.48 -12.62
CA ILE A 62 -0.42 -9.77 -12.92
C ILE A 62 -0.96 -10.86 -12.01
N ILE A 63 -1.17 -10.54 -10.74
CA ILE A 63 -1.86 -11.39 -9.78
C ILE A 63 -3.34 -11.08 -9.87
N LYS A 64 -4.15 -12.11 -10.01
CA LYS A 64 -5.61 -11.95 -10.04
C LYS A 64 -6.15 -11.82 -8.63
N TYR A 65 -7.05 -10.88 -8.45
CA TYR A 65 -7.79 -10.66 -7.22
C TYR A 65 -9.28 -10.85 -7.51
N ASP A 66 -10.01 -11.46 -6.59
CA ASP A 66 -11.42 -11.81 -6.80
C ASP A 66 -12.36 -10.62 -6.61
N GLN A 67 -11.89 -9.55 -5.96
CA GLN A 67 -12.70 -8.37 -5.64
C GLN A 67 -11.84 -7.10 -5.53
N ASP A 68 -12.49 -5.97 -5.64
CA ASP A 68 -11.90 -4.66 -5.36
C ASP A 68 -11.48 -4.57 -3.90
N HIS A 69 -10.34 -3.94 -3.63
CA HIS A 69 -9.84 -3.78 -2.27
C HIS A 69 -8.87 -2.60 -2.13
N LEU A 70 -8.88 -1.97 -0.97
CA LEU A 70 -7.96 -0.93 -0.55
C LEU A 70 -7.06 -1.45 0.58
N TYR A 71 -5.83 -1.86 0.26
CA TYR A 71 -4.85 -2.26 1.27
C TYR A 71 -4.09 -1.06 1.77
N VAL A 72 -4.27 -0.70 3.05
CA VAL A 72 -3.43 0.32 3.69
C VAL A 72 -2.06 -0.27 3.96
N LEU A 73 -1.05 0.28 3.30
CA LEU A 73 0.34 -0.14 3.43
C LEU A 73 1.01 0.50 4.63
N ASP A 74 0.84 1.82 4.78
CA ASP A 74 1.44 2.59 5.87
C ASP A 74 0.83 3.99 6.00
N MET A 75 1.18 4.69 7.09
CA MET A 75 0.90 6.09 7.33
C MET A 75 2.20 6.85 7.51
N ILE A 76 2.44 7.87 6.68
CA ILE A 76 3.66 8.64 6.63
C ILE A 76 3.42 10.02 7.21
N GLN A 77 4.23 10.44 8.19
CA GLN A 77 4.15 11.78 8.73
C GLN A 77 4.76 12.79 7.76
N ASN A 78 3.99 13.83 7.44
CA ASN A 78 4.41 14.95 6.61
C ASN A 78 5.03 16.03 7.49
N THR A 79 6.28 15.85 7.90
CA THR A 79 7.02 16.82 8.73
C THR A 79 8.01 17.57 7.86
N LEU A 80 7.96 18.91 7.93
CA LEU A 80 8.89 19.77 7.22
C LEU A 80 9.78 20.50 8.23
N ASP A 81 11.04 20.75 7.88
CA ASP A 81 11.92 21.64 8.63
C ASP A 81 11.54 23.12 8.40
N VAL A 82 12.26 24.00 9.06
CA VAL A 82 12.05 25.47 8.94
C VAL A 82 12.27 26.01 7.51
N ASN A 83 12.92 25.22 6.65
CA ASN A 83 13.16 25.54 5.24
C ASN A 83 12.18 24.84 4.30
N GLY A 84 11.18 24.12 4.83
CA GLY A 84 10.21 23.36 4.05
C GLY A 84 10.75 22.02 3.49
N LYS A 85 11.89 21.53 4.01
CA LYS A 85 12.44 20.22 3.64
C LYS A 85 11.90 19.14 4.57
N HIS A 86 11.54 17.98 4.01
CA HIS A 86 11.15 16.81 4.83
C HIS A 86 12.30 16.42 5.76
N ILE A 87 12.03 16.42 7.06
CA ILE A 87 13.02 16.08 8.09
C ILE A 87 13.12 14.60 8.29
N ASP A 88 12.00 13.92 8.28
CA ASP A 88 11.96 12.49 8.49
C ASP A 88 10.65 11.88 7.96
N VAL A 89 10.76 10.78 7.26
CA VAL A 89 9.62 9.97 6.86
C VAL A 89 9.64 8.73 7.76
N SER A 90 9.37 8.94 9.05
CA SER A 90 9.27 7.81 9.95
C SER A 90 8.00 7.03 9.68
N PHE A 91 8.14 5.81 9.20
CA PHE A 91 7.05 4.85 9.13
C PHE A 91 6.67 4.44 10.55
N SER A 92 5.59 5.00 11.07
CA SER A 92 5.12 4.63 12.41
C SER A 92 3.92 3.70 12.30
N ARG A 93 4.13 2.42 12.63
CA ARG A 93 3.06 1.43 12.73
C ARG A 93 2.10 1.70 13.91
N GLU A 94 2.47 2.53 14.85
CA GLU A 94 1.60 2.92 15.97
C GLU A 94 0.32 3.62 15.48
N ARG A 95 0.43 4.42 14.41
CA ARG A 95 -0.72 5.10 13.80
C ARG A 95 -1.66 4.13 13.08
N LEU A 96 -1.12 3.01 12.59
CA LEU A 96 -1.93 1.94 12.02
C LEU A 96 -2.81 1.25 13.07
N ALA A 97 -2.39 1.20 14.34
CA ALA A 97 -3.22 0.66 15.42
C ALA A 97 -4.46 1.53 15.68
N GLU A 98 -4.33 2.85 15.55
CA GLU A 98 -5.47 3.76 15.64
C GLU A 98 -6.44 3.57 14.47
N LEU A 99 -5.92 3.47 13.25
CA LEU A 99 -6.72 3.16 12.08
C LEU A 99 -7.41 1.80 12.21
N ASP A 100 -6.72 0.76 12.70
CA ASP A 100 -7.30 -0.57 12.95
C ASP A 100 -8.49 -0.50 13.92
N SER A 101 -8.37 0.34 14.95
CA SER A 101 -9.46 0.58 15.90
C SER A 101 -10.64 1.30 15.25
N ILE A 102 -10.40 2.21 14.31
CA ILE A 102 -11.46 2.85 13.52
C ILE A 102 -12.13 1.80 12.62
N LEU A 103 -11.37 1.06 11.82
CA LEU A 103 -11.91 0.08 10.88
C LEU A 103 -12.76 -0.99 11.56
N LYS A 104 -12.41 -1.41 12.76
CA LYS A 104 -13.18 -2.40 13.54
C LYS A 104 -14.59 -1.95 13.94
N LYS A 105 -14.89 -0.65 13.87
CA LYS A 105 -16.24 -0.13 14.11
C LYS A 105 -17.19 -0.35 12.92
N TYR A 106 -16.61 -0.62 11.75
CA TYR A 106 -17.35 -0.70 10.50
C TYR A 106 -17.29 -2.13 9.94
N ASP A 107 -18.43 -2.63 9.52
CA ASP A 107 -18.55 -3.91 8.81
C ASP A 107 -18.29 -3.70 7.31
N THR A 108 -17.02 -3.49 6.96
CA THR A 108 -16.60 -3.34 5.56
C THR A 108 -15.42 -4.26 5.23
N GLN A 109 -15.51 -4.92 4.09
CA GLN A 109 -14.43 -5.76 3.57
C GLN A 109 -13.60 -5.05 2.50
N LEU A 110 -13.99 -3.82 2.12
CA LEU A 110 -13.31 -3.07 1.05
C LEU A 110 -11.95 -2.52 1.47
N ILE A 111 -11.73 -2.27 2.76
CA ILE A 111 -10.48 -1.68 3.25
C ILE A 111 -9.89 -2.51 4.39
N SER A 112 -8.59 -2.74 4.34
CA SER A 112 -7.86 -3.39 5.43
C SER A 112 -6.40 -2.91 5.51
N ILE A 113 -5.77 -3.15 6.66
CA ILE A 113 -4.35 -2.87 6.87
C ILE A 113 -3.53 -4.11 6.52
N VAL A 114 -2.44 -3.92 5.76
CA VAL A 114 -1.50 -5.01 5.47
C VAL A 114 -0.87 -5.53 6.75
N LYS A 115 -0.96 -6.83 6.96
CA LYS A 115 -0.44 -7.50 8.15
C LYS A 115 0.99 -8.00 7.93
N THR A 116 1.79 -7.98 9.00
CA THR A 116 3.04 -8.73 9.04
C THR A 116 2.71 -10.22 9.07
N ILE A 117 3.19 -10.95 8.06
CA ILE A 117 2.92 -12.38 7.92
C ILE A 117 3.83 -13.17 8.87
N GLN A 118 5.11 -12.78 8.97
CA GLN A 118 6.11 -13.47 9.76
C GLN A 118 7.19 -12.50 10.25
N GLN A 119 7.60 -12.65 11.49
CA GLN A 119 8.81 -12.02 12.02
C GLN A 119 10.00 -12.97 11.79
N VAL A 120 11.13 -12.40 11.38
CA VAL A 120 12.37 -13.10 11.07
C VAL A 120 13.46 -12.53 11.96
N ASN A 121 14.18 -13.40 12.68
CA ASN A 121 15.19 -12.99 13.66
C ASN A 121 16.62 -13.32 13.20
N THR A 122 16.78 -14.18 12.21
CA THR A 122 18.10 -14.62 11.71
C THR A 122 18.18 -14.57 10.19
N MET A 123 19.39 -14.45 9.65
CA MET A 123 19.63 -14.52 8.21
C MET A 123 19.31 -15.90 7.63
N ASP A 124 19.45 -16.96 8.40
CA ASP A 124 19.11 -18.32 7.97
C ASP A 124 17.60 -18.49 7.79
N GLU A 125 16.81 -17.97 8.72
CA GLU A 125 15.34 -17.93 8.59
C GLU A 125 14.92 -17.15 7.35
N LEU A 126 15.51 -15.97 7.13
CA LEU A 126 15.24 -15.15 5.94
C LEU A 126 15.60 -15.89 4.66
N THR A 127 16.76 -16.51 4.62
CA THR A 127 17.24 -17.28 3.48
C THR A 127 16.31 -18.45 3.16
N ASN A 128 15.82 -19.14 4.18
CA ASN A 128 14.87 -20.24 4.02
C ASN A 128 13.53 -19.77 3.46
N ILE A 129 13.01 -18.61 3.89
CA ILE A 129 11.79 -18.01 3.35
C ILE A 129 11.99 -17.64 1.87
N ILE A 130 13.10 -16.98 1.55
CA ILE A 130 13.42 -16.61 0.17
C ILE A 130 13.53 -17.86 -0.71
N ASN A 131 14.25 -18.87 -0.28
CA ASN A 131 14.41 -20.13 -1.04
C ASN A 131 13.07 -20.86 -1.21
N LYS A 132 12.21 -20.86 -0.20
CA LYS A 132 10.86 -21.42 -0.32
C LYS A 132 10.04 -20.69 -1.37
N GLU A 133 10.08 -19.37 -1.39
CA GLU A 133 9.37 -18.55 -2.39
C GLU A 133 9.95 -18.74 -3.80
N LEU A 134 11.29 -18.78 -3.95
CA LEU A 134 11.95 -19.04 -5.23
C LEU A 134 11.57 -20.40 -5.84
N ASN A 135 11.36 -21.39 -5.00
CA ASN A 135 11.00 -22.76 -5.42
C ASN A 135 9.48 -22.99 -5.42
N SER A 136 8.71 -21.97 -5.06
CA SER A 136 7.25 -22.05 -5.09
C SER A 136 6.73 -21.82 -6.51
N HIS A 137 5.64 -22.50 -6.84
CA HIS A 137 4.86 -22.21 -8.04
C HIS A 137 3.61 -21.37 -7.72
N HIS A 138 3.65 -20.67 -6.57
CA HIS A 138 2.53 -19.82 -6.16
C HIS A 138 2.38 -18.61 -7.06
N GLU A 139 1.15 -18.30 -7.40
CA GLU A 139 0.77 -17.07 -8.09
C GLU A 139 0.82 -15.90 -7.12
N SER A 140 2.03 -15.58 -6.64
CA SER A 140 2.29 -14.48 -5.71
C SER A 140 3.14 -13.40 -6.35
N GLU A 141 2.97 -12.17 -5.88
CA GLU A 141 3.83 -11.06 -6.27
C GLU A 141 5.19 -11.15 -5.56
N GLY A 142 5.22 -11.72 -4.37
CA GLY A 142 6.34 -11.75 -3.45
C GLY A 142 5.99 -11.06 -2.14
N PHE A 143 6.99 -10.50 -1.45
CA PHE A 143 6.79 -9.87 -0.15
C PHE A 143 7.69 -8.65 0.04
N VAL A 144 7.36 -7.85 1.06
CA VAL A 144 8.15 -6.71 1.51
C VAL A 144 8.85 -7.11 2.81
N LEU A 145 10.15 -6.89 2.87
CA LEU A 145 10.95 -7.03 4.07
C LEU A 145 11.06 -5.65 4.72
N VAL A 146 10.88 -5.60 6.02
CA VAL A 146 11.03 -4.38 6.83
C VAL A 146 12.00 -4.70 7.96
N ASP A 147 13.09 -3.93 8.07
CA ASP A 147 14.06 -4.10 9.17
C ASP A 147 13.60 -3.38 10.44
N SER A 148 14.37 -3.53 11.52
CA SER A 148 14.09 -2.89 12.82
C SER A 148 14.14 -1.35 12.77
N ASN A 149 14.76 -0.76 11.76
CA ASN A 149 14.85 0.68 11.57
C ASN A 149 13.77 1.21 10.62
N GLY A 150 12.88 0.34 10.13
CA GLY A 150 11.82 0.69 9.17
C GLY A 150 12.28 0.73 7.71
N PHE A 151 13.53 0.34 7.40
CA PHE A 151 13.98 0.23 6.02
C PHE A 151 13.22 -0.89 5.32
N MET A 152 12.71 -0.60 4.11
CA MET A 152 11.91 -1.54 3.33
C MET A 152 12.62 -1.96 2.07
N THR A 153 12.56 -3.25 1.76
CA THR A 153 12.96 -3.80 0.46
C THR A 153 11.94 -4.79 -0.07
N LYS A 154 11.85 -4.90 -1.41
CA LYS A 154 10.87 -5.76 -2.08
C LYS A 154 11.56 -7.00 -2.64
N PHE A 155 11.02 -8.16 -2.31
CA PHE A 155 11.35 -9.41 -2.96
C PHE A 155 10.19 -9.81 -3.89
N LYS A 156 10.48 -9.97 -5.18
CA LYS A 156 9.48 -10.37 -6.17
C LYS A 156 9.69 -11.83 -6.55
N GLY A 157 8.62 -12.62 -6.44
CA GLY A 157 8.61 -14.04 -6.74
C GLY A 157 8.84 -14.36 -8.23
N PRO A 158 9.23 -15.62 -8.55
CA PRO A 158 9.52 -16.03 -9.94
C PRO A 158 8.28 -15.94 -10.83
N TYR A 159 7.11 -16.26 -10.33
CA TYR A 159 5.84 -16.14 -11.07
C TYR A 159 5.62 -14.70 -11.54
N TYR A 160 5.65 -13.72 -10.61
CA TYR A 160 5.47 -12.31 -10.92
C TYR A 160 6.52 -11.80 -11.92
N ASN A 161 7.80 -12.13 -11.71
CA ASN A 161 8.89 -11.69 -12.59
C ASN A 161 8.72 -12.23 -14.02
N THR A 162 8.29 -13.47 -14.16
CA THR A 162 8.02 -14.10 -15.46
C THR A 162 6.90 -13.39 -16.21
N TRP A 163 5.78 -13.16 -15.55
CA TRP A 163 4.62 -12.52 -16.18
C TRP A 163 4.84 -11.03 -16.45
N ARG A 164 5.55 -10.33 -15.55
CA ARG A 164 5.97 -8.94 -15.76
C ARG A 164 6.85 -8.82 -17.00
N TYR A 165 7.81 -9.72 -17.18
CA TYR A 165 8.67 -9.75 -18.36
C TYR A 165 7.85 -9.98 -19.64
N ARG A 166 6.93 -10.95 -19.64
CA ARG A 166 6.06 -11.25 -20.79
C ARG A 166 5.16 -10.07 -21.13
N ARG A 167 4.50 -9.49 -20.14
CA ARG A 167 3.63 -8.30 -20.30
C ARG A 167 4.40 -7.14 -20.95
N ASN A 168 5.59 -6.86 -20.48
CA ASN A 168 6.40 -5.77 -21.02
C ASN A 168 6.83 -6.00 -22.47
N ARG A 169 7.07 -7.24 -22.87
CA ARG A 169 7.38 -7.58 -24.27
C ARG A 169 6.17 -7.45 -25.18
N ILE A 170 4.98 -7.78 -24.71
CA ILE A 170 3.73 -7.65 -25.49
C ILE A 170 3.36 -6.17 -25.68
N LEU A 171 3.50 -5.37 -24.63
CA LEU A 171 3.12 -3.95 -24.66
C LEU A 171 4.15 -3.04 -25.31
N ARG A 172 5.41 -3.50 -25.49
CA ARG A 172 6.50 -2.76 -26.16
C ARG A 172 7.15 -3.65 -27.20
N PRO A 173 6.45 -3.98 -28.29
CA PRO A 173 6.93 -4.98 -29.23
C PRO A 173 8.19 -4.58 -30.03
N TYR A 174 8.54 -3.32 -30.15
CA TYR A 174 9.77 -2.87 -30.84
C TYR A 174 10.09 -1.40 -30.43
N GLN A 175 11.08 -1.22 -29.58
CA GLN A 175 11.95 -0.05 -29.57
C GLN A 175 13.35 -0.49 -29.90
#